data_c6715253af07a8cd7dee0ba982ccbbdd
#
_entry.id   c6715253af07a8cd7dee0ba982ccbbdd
#
_cell.length_a   1.000
_cell.length_b   1.000
_cell.length_c   1.000
_cell.angle_alpha   90.00
_cell.angle_beta   90.00
_cell.angle_gamma   90.00
#
_symmetry.space_group_name_H-M   'P 1'
#
loop_
_entity.id
_entity.type
_entity.pdbx_description
1 polymer ?
#
loop_
_entity_poly.entity_id
_entity_poly.type
_entity_poly.pdbx_seq_one_letter_code
_entity_poly.pdbx_strand_id
1 'polypeptide(L)'
;MSVAPFVQTPLEVAKKMLELAELKPGEVLYDLGCGDGRLILLAAKDVGAKSTGIDLREDLLERAKTEILRFGLQNRANVVHGNFFEVDISSADVVTLYLTSSANERLRPKLEKELKKGSRVVSHDFKVPGWKPSQTYDELLGHTIYTYRIGEQI
;
A
#
# COMPACT_ATOMS: atom_id res chain seq x y z
N MET A 1 -17.01 -3.08 -7.28
CA MET A 1 -17.58 -2.51 -6.04
C MET A 1 -16.45 -2.03 -5.12
N SER A 2 -16.57 -0.82 -4.64
CA SER A 2 -15.60 -0.29 -3.68
C SER A 2 -15.90 -0.85 -2.28
N VAL A 3 -14.85 -1.32 -1.57
CA VAL A 3 -14.97 -1.84 -0.19
C VAL A 3 -14.60 -0.78 0.85
N ALA A 4 -14.22 0.41 0.39
CA ALA A 4 -13.87 1.54 1.25
C ALA A 4 -14.14 2.84 0.49
N PRO A 5 -14.54 3.92 1.18
CA PRO A 5 -14.65 5.22 0.54
C PRO A 5 -13.26 5.74 0.18
N PHE A 6 -13.20 6.67 -0.79
CA PHE A 6 -11.93 7.33 -1.09
C PHE A 6 -11.66 8.38 -0.02
N VAL A 7 -10.66 8.12 0.80
CA VAL A 7 -10.11 9.06 1.78
C VAL A 7 -8.62 9.09 1.55
N GLN A 8 -8.06 10.29 1.40
CA GLN A 8 -6.65 10.44 1.13
C GLN A 8 -5.80 10.17 2.35
N THR A 9 -4.72 9.39 2.18
CA THR A 9 -3.68 9.29 3.20
C THR A 9 -2.91 10.62 3.21
N PRO A 10 -2.83 11.30 4.35
CA PRO A 10 -2.02 12.51 4.43
C PRO A 10 -0.57 12.22 4.05
N LEU A 11 0.09 13.20 3.43
CA LEU A 11 1.45 13.01 2.93
C LEU A 11 2.42 12.59 4.04
N GLU A 12 2.31 13.16 5.22
CA GLU A 12 3.18 12.83 6.35
C GLU A 12 2.98 11.39 6.82
N VAL A 13 1.74 10.91 6.78
CA VAL A 13 1.43 9.52 7.11
C VAL A 13 2.00 8.59 6.05
N ALA A 14 1.85 8.93 4.78
CA ALA A 14 2.41 8.13 3.68
C ALA A 14 3.93 8.01 3.81
N LYS A 15 4.62 9.10 4.09
CA LYS A 15 6.07 9.10 4.31
C LYS A 15 6.45 8.18 5.46
N LYS A 16 5.72 8.26 6.57
CA LYS A 16 5.98 7.42 7.74
C LYS A 16 5.73 5.96 7.46
N MET A 17 4.70 5.65 6.69
CA MET A 17 4.41 4.27 6.29
C MET A 17 5.59 3.65 5.52
N LEU A 18 6.16 4.38 4.59
CA LEU A 18 7.30 3.90 3.80
C LEU A 18 8.55 3.76 4.66
N GLU A 19 8.76 4.68 5.60
CA GLU A 19 9.87 4.61 6.55
C GLU A 19 9.76 3.38 7.45
N LEU A 20 8.57 3.15 8.03
CA LEU A 20 8.34 2.01 8.92
C LEU A 20 8.41 0.67 8.16
N ALA A 21 8.05 0.66 6.90
CA ALA A 21 8.20 -0.50 6.04
C ALA A 21 9.67 -0.77 5.67
N GLU A 22 10.55 0.17 5.94
CA GLU A 22 11.95 0.10 5.54
C GLU A 22 12.09 -0.15 4.04
N LEU A 23 11.27 0.54 3.25
CA LEU A 23 11.27 0.40 1.80
C LEU A 23 12.60 0.89 1.24
N LYS A 24 13.21 0.07 0.36
CA LYS A 24 14.52 0.35 -0.22
C LYS A 24 14.43 0.56 -1.72
N PRO A 25 15.40 1.28 -2.31
CA PRO A 25 15.47 1.43 -3.77
C PRO A 25 15.45 0.06 -4.47
N GLY A 26 14.66 -0.03 -5.54
CA GLY A 26 14.54 -1.26 -6.32
C GLY A 26 13.57 -2.29 -5.75
N GLU A 27 13.11 -2.13 -4.52
CA GLU A 27 12.08 -3.02 -3.99
C GLU A 27 10.73 -2.76 -4.66
N VAL A 28 9.85 -3.75 -4.60
CA VAL A 28 8.52 -3.72 -5.22
C VAL A 28 7.47 -3.41 -4.17
N LEU A 29 6.70 -2.35 -4.41
CA LEU A 29 5.59 -1.96 -3.54
C LEU A 29 4.27 -2.06 -4.30
N TYR A 30 3.26 -2.61 -3.65
CA TYR A 30 1.87 -2.59 -4.12
C TYR A 30 1.01 -1.82 -3.13
N ASP A 31 0.30 -0.81 -3.62
CA ASP A 31 -0.69 -0.06 -2.83
C ASP A 31 -2.09 -0.51 -3.24
N LEU A 32 -2.77 -1.22 -2.36
CA LEU A 32 -4.09 -1.77 -2.63
C LEU A 32 -5.16 -0.75 -2.30
N GLY A 33 -5.86 -0.26 -3.34
CA GLY A 33 -6.76 0.86 -3.20
C GLY A 33 -5.98 2.17 -3.27
N CYS A 34 -5.20 2.36 -4.34
CA CYS A 34 -4.22 3.44 -4.42
C CYS A 34 -4.81 4.84 -4.61
N GLY A 35 -6.08 4.94 -4.95
CA GLY A 35 -6.72 6.24 -5.19
C GLY A 35 -5.99 7.05 -6.26
N ASP A 36 -5.64 8.29 -5.92
CA ASP A 36 -4.95 9.21 -6.84
C ASP A 36 -3.44 8.95 -6.96
N GLY A 37 -2.93 7.90 -6.30
CA GLY A 37 -1.56 7.45 -6.49
C GLY A 37 -0.50 8.17 -5.67
N ARG A 38 -0.86 8.99 -4.69
CA ARG A 38 0.14 9.77 -3.94
C ARG A 38 1.20 8.91 -3.25
N LEU A 39 0.81 7.75 -2.74
CA LEU A 39 1.76 6.89 -2.04
C LEU A 39 2.71 6.21 -3.01
N ILE A 40 2.22 5.71 -4.15
CA ILE A 40 3.08 5.10 -5.15
C ILE A 40 4.02 6.11 -5.80
N LEU A 41 3.57 7.35 -5.98
CA LEU A 41 4.42 8.43 -6.48
C LEU A 41 5.56 8.72 -5.51
N LEU A 42 5.24 8.79 -4.22
CA LEU A 42 6.22 9.03 -3.17
C LEU A 42 7.26 7.89 -3.13
N ALA A 43 6.79 6.65 -3.20
CA ALA A 43 7.67 5.48 -3.18
C ALA A 43 8.62 5.47 -4.38
N ALA A 44 8.11 5.77 -5.57
CA ALA A 44 8.92 5.79 -6.79
C ALA A 44 9.88 6.98 -6.82
N LYS A 45 9.40 8.16 -6.42
CA LYS A 45 10.16 9.40 -6.52
C LYS A 45 11.20 9.54 -5.41
N ASP A 46 10.77 9.37 -4.15
CA ASP A 46 11.66 9.65 -3.01
C ASP A 46 12.50 8.45 -2.61
N VAL A 47 12.02 7.24 -2.81
CA VAL A 47 12.75 6.03 -2.42
C VAL A 47 13.42 5.35 -3.62
N GLY A 48 12.84 5.47 -4.80
CA GLY A 48 13.36 4.75 -5.97
C GLY A 48 12.84 3.32 -6.05
N ALA A 49 11.72 3.03 -5.42
CA ALA A 49 11.06 1.73 -5.49
C ALA A 49 10.29 1.57 -6.79
N LYS A 50 9.98 0.33 -7.13
CA LYS A 50 9.06 -0.02 -8.21
C LYS A 50 7.67 -0.15 -7.60
N SER A 51 6.78 0.81 -7.88
CA SER A 51 5.49 0.87 -7.21
C SER A 51 4.33 0.66 -8.18
N THR A 52 3.35 -0.11 -7.74
CA THR A 52 2.12 -0.37 -8.48
C THR A 52 0.93 -0.08 -7.58
N GLY A 53 0.00 0.73 -8.08
CA GLY A 53 -1.26 0.99 -7.39
C GLY A 53 -2.41 0.27 -8.08
N ILE A 54 -3.33 -0.25 -7.32
CA ILE A 54 -4.51 -0.95 -7.83
C ILE A 54 -5.75 -0.27 -7.30
N ASP A 55 -6.68 0.09 -8.17
CA ASP A 55 -7.96 0.68 -7.77
C ASP A 55 -9.04 0.37 -8.80
N LEU A 56 -10.30 0.44 -8.38
CA LEU A 56 -11.46 0.29 -9.25
C LEU A 56 -11.90 1.63 -9.84
N ARG A 57 -11.44 2.74 -9.31
CA ARG A 57 -11.88 4.08 -9.69
C ARG A 57 -11.03 4.63 -10.83
N GLU A 58 -11.54 4.54 -12.05
CA GLU A 58 -10.84 5.03 -13.24
C GLU A 58 -10.51 6.52 -13.17
N ASP A 59 -11.40 7.34 -12.58
CA ASP A 59 -11.17 8.78 -12.46
C ASP A 59 -9.92 9.08 -11.61
N LEU A 60 -9.72 8.33 -10.54
CA LEU A 60 -8.55 8.50 -9.68
C LEU A 60 -7.29 7.97 -10.37
N LEU A 61 -7.41 6.84 -11.07
CA LEU A 61 -6.28 6.27 -11.80
C LEU A 61 -5.80 7.20 -12.92
N GLU A 62 -6.70 7.92 -13.57
CA GLU A 62 -6.30 8.90 -14.58
C GLU A 62 -5.50 10.06 -13.96
N ARG A 63 -5.86 10.48 -12.76
CA ARG A 63 -5.07 11.48 -12.03
C ARG A 63 -3.68 10.94 -11.71
N ALA A 64 -3.62 9.69 -11.25
CA ALA A 64 -2.34 9.03 -10.94
C ALA A 64 -1.45 8.94 -12.18
N LYS A 65 -2.02 8.53 -13.32
CA LYS A 65 -1.28 8.44 -14.59
C LYS A 65 -0.72 9.79 -15.01
N THR A 66 -1.51 10.85 -14.87
CA THR A 66 -1.08 12.20 -15.20
C THR A 66 0.12 12.62 -14.36
N GLU A 67 0.09 12.35 -13.06
CA GLU A 67 1.20 12.69 -12.17
C GLU A 67 2.43 11.83 -12.41
N ILE A 68 2.25 10.54 -12.73
CA ILE A 68 3.36 9.66 -13.09
C ILE A 68 4.11 10.23 -14.30
N LEU A 69 3.38 10.64 -15.34
CA LEU A 69 3.99 11.24 -16.52
C LEU A 69 4.62 12.59 -16.20
N ARG A 70 3.94 13.42 -15.42
CA ARG A 70 4.43 14.74 -15.05
C ARG A 70 5.79 14.68 -14.36
N PHE A 71 6.00 13.69 -13.50
CA PHE A 71 7.26 13.52 -12.78
C PHE A 71 8.26 12.58 -13.47
N GLY A 72 7.92 12.08 -14.67
CA GLY A 72 8.81 11.19 -15.41
C GLY A 72 9.05 9.85 -14.76
N LEU A 73 8.05 9.31 -14.05
CA LEU A 73 8.18 8.10 -13.24
C LEU A 73 7.63 6.84 -13.91
N GLN A 74 7.31 6.88 -15.21
CA GLN A 74 6.66 5.77 -15.90
C GLN A 74 7.47 4.48 -15.91
N ASN A 75 8.75 4.54 -15.63
CA ASN A 75 9.60 3.34 -15.53
C ASN A 75 9.60 2.72 -14.12
N ARG A 76 9.04 3.41 -13.12
CA ARG A 76 9.05 2.96 -11.72
C ARG A 76 7.69 2.99 -11.04
N ALA A 77 6.70 3.58 -11.67
CA ALA A 77 5.35 3.65 -11.11
C ALA A 77 4.32 3.35 -12.17
N ASN A 78 3.34 2.53 -11.84
CA ASN A 78 2.21 2.28 -12.72
C ASN A 78 0.95 2.02 -11.89
N VAL A 79 -0.20 2.12 -12.56
CA VAL A 79 -1.48 1.84 -11.95
C VAL A 79 -2.21 0.77 -12.74
N VAL A 80 -2.99 -0.03 -12.03
CA VAL A 80 -3.79 -1.12 -12.60
C VAL A 80 -5.25 -0.86 -12.22
N HIS A 81 -6.12 -0.81 -13.24
CA HIS A 81 -7.55 -0.76 -13.03
C HIS A 81 -8.02 -2.20 -12.76
N GLY A 82 -8.35 -2.50 -11.53
CA GLY A 82 -8.74 -3.85 -11.17
C GLY A 82 -9.16 -3.99 -9.72
N ASN A 83 -9.59 -5.19 -9.41
CA ASN A 83 -10.00 -5.58 -8.08
C ASN A 83 -8.77 -6.10 -7.32
N PHE A 84 -8.36 -5.42 -6.25
CA PHE A 84 -7.16 -5.80 -5.51
C PHE A 84 -7.29 -7.14 -4.77
N PHE A 85 -8.50 -7.68 -4.65
CA PHE A 85 -8.67 -9.05 -4.13
C PHE A 85 -8.24 -10.11 -5.16
N GLU A 86 -8.10 -9.74 -6.43
CA GLU A 86 -7.86 -10.68 -7.52
C GLU A 86 -6.51 -10.51 -8.20
N VAL A 87 -5.88 -9.35 -8.09
CA VAL A 87 -4.59 -9.08 -8.72
C VAL A 87 -3.47 -9.81 -7.99
N ASP A 88 -2.58 -10.45 -8.73
CA ASP A 88 -1.41 -11.15 -8.18
C ASP A 88 -0.43 -10.14 -7.57
N ILE A 89 -0.14 -10.31 -6.28
CA ILE A 89 0.79 -9.45 -5.54
C ILE A 89 2.02 -10.23 -5.05
N SER A 90 2.27 -11.40 -5.59
CA SER A 90 3.34 -12.28 -5.10
C SER A 90 4.74 -11.70 -5.26
N SER A 91 4.94 -10.74 -6.16
CA SER A 91 6.22 -10.07 -6.34
C SER A 91 6.49 -8.95 -5.34
N ALA A 92 5.52 -8.59 -4.49
CA ALA A 92 5.66 -7.47 -3.59
C ALA A 92 6.68 -7.73 -2.47
N ASP A 93 7.48 -6.73 -2.19
CA ASP A 93 8.29 -6.65 -0.96
C ASP A 93 7.51 -5.93 0.13
N VAL A 94 6.70 -4.95 -0.26
CA VAL A 94 5.86 -4.17 0.63
C VAL A 94 4.47 -4.03 0.04
N VAL A 95 3.45 -4.22 0.88
CA VAL A 95 2.05 -3.93 0.54
C VAL A 95 1.54 -2.86 1.51
N THR A 96 0.94 -1.82 0.97
CA THR A 96 0.34 -0.76 1.78
C THR A 96 -1.17 -0.78 1.67
N LEU A 97 -1.83 -0.49 2.79
CA LEU A 97 -3.28 -0.54 2.92
C LEU A 97 -3.81 0.71 3.61
N TYR A 98 -4.87 1.31 3.07
CA TYR A 98 -5.70 2.24 3.78
C TYR A 98 -7.15 1.97 3.39
N LEU A 99 -7.72 0.94 3.99
CA LEU A 99 -9.04 0.41 3.63
C LEU A 99 -9.97 0.46 4.84
N THR A 100 -10.43 -0.71 5.28
CA THR A 100 -11.25 -0.90 6.48
C THR A 100 -10.81 -2.18 7.16
N SER A 101 -11.20 -2.36 8.44
CA SER A 101 -10.91 -3.61 9.14
C SER A 101 -11.52 -4.82 8.43
N SER A 102 -12.75 -4.68 7.91
CA SER A 102 -13.41 -5.79 7.21
C SER A 102 -12.73 -6.11 5.88
N ALA A 103 -12.28 -5.10 5.12
CA ALA A 103 -11.53 -5.32 3.89
C ALA A 103 -10.19 -5.98 4.19
N ASN A 104 -9.51 -5.53 5.24
CA ASN A 104 -8.22 -6.10 5.66
C ASN A 104 -8.38 -7.57 6.08
N GLU A 105 -9.45 -7.90 6.81
CA GLU A 105 -9.74 -9.27 7.17
C GLU A 105 -9.99 -10.14 5.95
N ARG A 106 -10.73 -9.62 4.97
CA ARG A 106 -11.00 -10.32 3.72
C ARG A 106 -9.74 -10.51 2.87
N LEU A 107 -8.79 -9.57 2.93
CA LEU A 107 -7.51 -9.66 2.23
C LEU A 107 -6.54 -10.64 2.89
N ARG A 108 -6.68 -10.89 4.17
CA ARG A 108 -5.70 -11.68 4.94
C ARG A 108 -5.32 -13.00 4.29
N PRO A 109 -6.25 -13.86 3.83
CA PRO A 109 -5.87 -15.14 3.21
C PRO A 109 -5.00 -14.96 1.97
N LYS A 110 -5.31 -13.94 1.17
CA LYS A 110 -4.54 -13.61 -0.03
C LYS A 110 -3.13 -13.15 0.33
N LEU A 111 -3.01 -12.27 1.31
CA LEU A 111 -1.72 -11.77 1.77
C LEU A 111 -0.86 -12.93 2.30
N GLU A 112 -1.45 -13.82 3.09
CA GLU A 112 -0.73 -14.99 3.64
C GLU A 112 -0.30 -15.95 2.56
N LYS A 113 -1.12 -16.15 1.54
CA LYS A 113 -0.84 -17.10 0.46
C LYS A 113 0.20 -16.58 -0.53
N GLU A 114 0.11 -15.31 -0.91
CA GLU A 114 0.88 -14.78 -2.03
C GLU A 114 2.20 -14.13 -1.60
N LEU A 115 2.25 -13.51 -0.43
CA LEU A 115 3.44 -12.77 -0.03
C LEU A 115 4.51 -13.70 0.52
N LYS A 116 5.76 -13.45 0.10
CA LYS A 116 6.91 -14.22 0.58
C LYS A 116 7.24 -13.85 2.02
N LYS A 117 7.87 -14.79 2.73
CA LYS A 117 8.37 -14.55 4.09
C LYS A 117 9.32 -13.34 4.09
N GLY A 118 9.13 -12.47 5.06
CA GLY A 118 9.94 -11.26 5.19
C GLY A 118 9.35 -10.04 4.49
N SER A 119 8.32 -10.21 3.65
CA SER A 119 7.58 -9.08 3.10
C SER A 119 6.90 -8.30 4.21
N ARG A 120 6.68 -7.01 3.99
CA ARG A 120 6.06 -6.13 4.98
C ARG A 120 4.71 -5.67 4.50
N VAL A 121 3.72 -5.66 5.40
CA VAL A 121 2.40 -5.09 5.14
C VAL A 121 2.24 -3.92 6.11
N VAL A 122 1.91 -2.76 5.59
CA VAL A 122 1.75 -1.55 6.39
C VAL A 122 0.35 -1.01 6.19
N SER A 123 -0.41 -0.92 7.27
CA SER A 123 -1.80 -0.47 7.23
C SER A 123 -1.99 0.83 8.00
N HIS A 124 -2.66 1.78 7.35
CA HIS A 124 -3.01 3.07 7.91
C HIS A 124 -4.36 2.96 8.63
N ASP A 125 -4.38 3.29 9.90
CA ASP A 125 -5.53 3.34 10.82
C ASP A 125 -6.22 2.01 11.14
N PHE A 126 -6.23 1.05 10.24
CA PHE A 126 -7.01 -0.19 10.43
C PHE A 126 -6.10 -1.39 10.53
N LYS A 127 -6.30 -2.21 11.58
CA LYS A 127 -5.56 -3.45 11.77
C LYS A 127 -5.95 -4.48 10.71
N VAL A 128 -5.06 -5.44 10.50
CA VAL A 128 -5.42 -6.71 9.86
C VAL A 128 -5.86 -7.64 10.98
N PRO A 129 -7.17 -7.94 11.09
CA PRO A 129 -7.67 -8.76 12.20
C PRO A 129 -6.99 -10.13 12.24
N GLY A 130 -6.62 -10.56 13.43
CA GLY A 130 -5.96 -11.83 13.65
C GLY A 130 -4.43 -11.80 13.49
N TRP A 131 -3.87 -10.70 12.99
CA TRP A 131 -2.43 -10.55 12.86
C TRP A 131 -1.85 -9.75 14.04
N LYS A 132 -0.62 -10.08 14.38
CA LYS A 132 0.13 -9.37 15.40
C LYS A 132 1.09 -8.39 14.73
N PRO A 133 0.97 -7.06 14.99
CA PRO A 133 1.89 -6.09 14.42
C PRO A 133 3.31 -6.28 14.96
N SER A 134 4.30 -6.11 14.10
CA SER A 134 5.70 -6.01 14.53
C SER A 134 5.96 -4.63 15.13
N GLN A 135 5.19 -3.62 14.70
CA GLN A 135 5.28 -2.26 15.22
C GLN A 135 3.94 -1.56 15.08
N THR A 136 3.61 -0.74 16.08
CA THR A 136 2.46 0.16 16.06
C THR A 136 2.96 1.56 16.32
N TYR A 137 2.65 2.50 15.43
CA TYR A 137 3.06 3.89 15.53
C TYR A 137 1.81 4.77 15.56
N ASP A 138 1.62 5.56 16.62
CA ASP A 138 0.40 6.35 16.83
C ASP A 138 0.67 7.83 17.15
N GLU A 139 1.84 8.35 16.76
CA GLU A 139 2.26 9.71 17.09
C GLU A 139 2.04 10.73 15.96
N LEU A 140 1.16 10.43 14.98
CA LEU A 140 0.86 11.30 13.84
C LEU A 140 -0.58 11.81 13.88
N LEU A 141 -0.84 12.84 14.68
CA LEU A 141 -2.08 13.62 14.61
C LEU A 141 -3.38 12.79 14.55
N GLY A 142 -3.48 11.76 15.40
CA GLY A 142 -4.65 10.89 15.44
C GLY A 142 -4.64 9.74 14.44
N HIS A 143 -3.56 9.58 13.70
CA HIS A 143 -3.40 8.44 12.80
C HIS A 143 -2.52 7.36 13.42
N THR A 144 -2.86 6.12 13.15
CA THR A 144 -2.08 4.97 13.63
C THR A 144 -1.60 4.17 12.42
N ILE A 145 -0.36 3.70 12.49
CA ILE A 145 0.24 2.86 11.44
C ILE A 145 0.60 1.52 12.07
N TYR A 146 0.11 0.45 11.45
CA TYR A 146 0.42 -0.92 11.88
C TYR A 146 1.33 -1.55 10.84
N THR A 147 2.48 -2.05 11.29
CA THR A 147 3.44 -2.74 10.42
C THR A 147 3.47 -4.21 10.78
N TYR A 148 3.38 -5.06 9.77
CA TYR A 148 3.42 -6.51 9.93
C TYR A 148 4.55 -7.06 9.07
N ARG A 149 5.23 -8.09 9.57
CA ARG A 149 6.23 -8.82 8.80
C ARG A 149 5.71 -10.22 8.53
N ILE A 150 5.63 -10.59 7.27
CA ILE A 150 5.12 -11.91 6.88
C ILE A 150 6.06 -13.01 7.40
N GLY A 151 5.49 -13.98 8.09
CA GLY A 151 6.21 -15.03 8.81
C GLY A 151 6.30 -14.78 10.30
N GLU A 152 6.03 -13.56 10.75
CA GLU A 152 6.08 -13.17 12.17
C GLU A 152 4.76 -12.57 12.66
N GLN A 153 3.73 -12.53 11.81
CA GLN A 153 2.46 -11.87 12.12
C GLN A 153 1.48 -12.74 12.90
N ILE A 154 1.79 -14.00 13.07
CA ILE A 154 0.92 -14.94 13.80
C ILE A 154 1.31 -14.97 15.28
#